data_0288fc1c67da5b2ff6bb8f6da99bc9a0
#
_entry.id   0288fc1c67da5b2ff6bb8f6da99bc9a0
#
_cell.length_a   1.000
_cell.length_b   1.000
_cell.length_c   1.000
_cell.angle_alpha   90.00
_cell.angle_beta   90.00
_cell.angle_gamma   90.00
#
_symmetry.space_group_name_H-M   'P 1'
#
loop_
_entity.id
_entity.type
_entity.pdbx_description
1 polymer ?
#
loop_
_entity_poly.entity_id
_entity_poly.type
_entity_poly.pdbx_seq_one_letter_code
_entity_poly.pdbx_strand_id
1 'polypeptide(L)'
;MTKEDIIKPENLVYKKPTLMNDNPMHYCPGCSHGVVHKLIAEVIEEMGMEDKAVGISPVGCAVFIYNYLDIDWQEAAHGRAPALATAIKRLWPDRLVFTYQGDGDLACIGTAETIHALNRGENITIIFINNAIYGMTGGQMAPTTLVGMKTSTSPYGRDVHLHGYPLKMADIAAQLEGTAYVTRQSVQTCLLYTSDAA
;
A
#
# COMPACT_ATOMS: atom_id res chain seq x y z
N MET A 1 -12.55 -3.52 -41.32
CA MET A 1 -12.36 -4.12 -40.00
C MET A 1 -13.50 -3.63 -39.12
N THR A 2 -14.45 -4.50 -38.82
CA THR A 2 -15.60 -4.18 -37.97
C THR A 2 -15.22 -4.22 -36.50
N LYS A 3 -16.09 -3.67 -35.62
CA LYS A 3 -15.89 -3.81 -34.16
C LYS A 3 -15.78 -5.27 -33.74
N GLU A 4 -16.54 -6.15 -34.36
CA GLU A 4 -16.58 -7.59 -34.12
C GLU A 4 -15.27 -8.30 -34.56
N ASP A 5 -14.57 -7.74 -35.56
CA ASP A 5 -13.25 -8.25 -35.97
C ASP A 5 -12.14 -7.95 -34.98
N ILE A 6 -12.32 -6.91 -34.14
CA ILE A 6 -11.33 -6.42 -33.18
C ILE A 6 -11.60 -6.99 -31.78
N ILE A 7 -12.87 -7.02 -31.38
CA ILE A 7 -13.29 -7.49 -30.04
C ILE A 7 -13.47 -9.01 -30.08
N LYS A 8 -12.35 -9.73 -30.02
CA LYS A 8 -12.31 -11.18 -29.94
C LYS A 8 -11.48 -11.63 -28.73
N PRO A 9 -11.81 -12.78 -28.11
CA PRO A 9 -11.06 -13.28 -26.97
C PRO A 9 -9.54 -13.40 -27.22
N GLU A 10 -9.15 -13.79 -28.43
CA GLU A 10 -7.74 -13.91 -28.85
C GLU A 10 -7.00 -12.56 -28.94
N ASN A 11 -7.73 -11.46 -29.05
CA ASN A 11 -7.17 -10.12 -29.11
C ASN A 11 -7.13 -9.44 -27.73
N LEU A 12 -7.51 -10.18 -26.65
CA LEU A 12 -7.50 -9.65 -25.31
C LEU A 12 -6.05 -9.46 -24.81
N VAL A 13 -5.65 -8.20 -24.66
CA VAL A 13 -4.31 -7.83 -24.17
C VAL A 13 -4.29 -7.73 -22.64
N TYR A 14 -5.39 -7.30 -22.06
CA TYR A 14 -5.53 -7.10 -20.64
C TYR A 14 -6.99 -7.28 -20.19
N LYS A 15 -7.17 -7.94 -19.05
CA LYS A 15 -8.46 -8.06 -18.36
C LYS A 15 -8.33 -7.52 -16.94
N LYS A 16 -9.28 -6.70 -16.51
CA LYS A 16 -9.35 -6.27 -15.12
C LYS A 16 -9.42 -7.49 -14.19
N PRO A 17 -8.65 -7.52 -13.08
CA PRO A 17 -8.75 -8.58 -12.09
C PRO A 17 -10.19 -8.77 -11.61
N THR A 18 -10.58 -10.01 -11.38
CA THR A 18 -11.95 -10.35 -10.92
C THR A 18 -12.19 -9.93 -9.49
N LEU A 19 -11.13 -9.87 -8.68
CA LEU A 19 -11.16 -9.35 -7.31
C LEU A 19 -11.46 -7.85 -7.23
N MET A 20 -11.28 -7.10 -8.31
CA MET A 20 -11.65 -5.68 -8.34
C MET A 20 -13.11 -5.52 -8.74
N ASN A 21 -13.93 -4.95 -7.86
CA ASN A 21 -15.31 -4.60 -8.17
C ASN A 21 -15.42 -3.36 -9.09
N ASP A 22 -16.64 -2.94 -9.43
CA ASP A 22 -16.91 -1.82 -10.34
C ASP A 22 -17.20 -0.49 -9.63
N ASN A 23 -16.92 -0.41 -8.33
CA ASN A 23 -17.12 0.83 -7.58
C ASN A 23 -16.22 1.95 -8.13
N PRO A 24 -16.77 3.15 -8.36
CA PRO A 24 -15.97 4.29 -8.79
C PRO A 24 -14.90 4.65 -7.76
N MET A 25 -13.66 4.80 -8.21
CA MET A 25 -12.56 5.20 -7.34
C MET A 25 -12.75 6.63 -6.85
N HIS A 26 -12.66 6.83 -5.52
CA HIS A 26 -12.77 8.16 -4.88
C HIS A 26 -11.42 8.86 -4.70
N TYR A 27 -10.32 8.19 -5.03
CA TYR A 27 -8.97 8.71 -4.81
C TYR A 27 -8.65 9.91 -5.71
N CYS A 28 -7.76 10.78 -5.22
CA CYS A 28 -7.29 11.93 -5.99
C CYS A 28 -6.60 11.49 -7.28
N PRO A 29 -6.77 12.21 -8.38
CA PRO A 29 -6.04 11.94 -9.62
C PRO A 29 -4.52 11.92 -9.39
N GLY A 30 -3.85 10.86 -9.85
CA GLY A 30 -2.41 10.73 -9.76
C GLY A 30 -1.84 10.28 -8.39
N CYS A 31 -2.69 10.00 -7.38
CA CYS A 31 -2.23 9.51 -6.07
C CYS A 31 -1.77 8.04 -6.10
N SER A 32 -1.96 7.34 -7.21
CA SER A 32 -1.53 5.96 -7.47
C SER A 32 -2.21 4.85 -6.65
N HIS A 33 -3.09 5.15 -5.72
CA HIS A 33 -3.81 4.11 -4.95
C HIS A 33 -4.52 3.10 -5.87
N GLY A 34 -5.26 3.58 -6.89
CA GLY A 34 -5.97 2.70 -7.82
C GLY A 34 -5.06 1.77 -8.63
N VAL A 35 -3.86 2.24 -8.98
CA VAL A 35 -2.84 1.42 -9.65
C VAL A 35 -2.34 0.32 -8.72
N VAL A 36 -2.05 0.66 -7.47
CA VAL A 36 -1.58 -0.33 -6.47
C VAL A 36 -2.67 -1.33 -6.13
N HIS A 37 -3.94 -0.92 -6.02
CA HIS A 37 -5.07 -1.85 -5.83
C HIS A 37 -5.14 -2.89 -6.95
N LYS A 38 -5.00 -2.44 -8.20
CA LYS A 38 -4.96 -3.33 -9.37
C LYS A 38 -3.82 -4.36 -9.24
N LEU A 39 -2.62 -3.90 -8.92
CA LEU A 39 -1.45 -4.79 -8.77
C LEU A 39 -1.64 -5.80 -7.64
N ILE A 40 -2.20 -5.38 -6.50
CA ILE A 40 -2.51 -6.29 -5.39
C ILE A 40 -3.51 -7.36 -5.84
N ALA A 41 -4.57 -6.97 -6.55
CA ALA A 41 -5.57 -7.91 -7.04
C ALA A 41 -4.96 -8.90 -8.04
N GLU A 42 -4.16 -8.43 -9.00
CA GLU A 42 -3.46 -9.28 -9.97
C GLU A 42 -2.57 -10.31 -9.28
N VAL A 43 -1.73 -9.87 -8.34
CA VAL A 43 -0.82 -10.77 -7.61
C VAL A 43 -1.58 -11.82 -6.78
N ILE A 44 -2.66 -11.44 -6.10
CA ILE A 44 -3.48 -12.38 -5.33
C ILE A 44 -4.09 -13.46 -6.25
N GLU A 45 -4.63 -13.06 -7.42
CA GLU A 45 -5.18 -13.99 -8.42
C GLU A 45 -4.08 -14.88 -9.02
N GLU A 46 -2.92 -14.34 -9.36
CA GLU A 46 -1.78 -15.12 -9.87
C GLU A 46 -1.27 -16.16 -8.87
N MET A 47 -1.37 -15.84 -7.58
CA MET A 47 -1.01 -16.78 -6.50
C MET A 47 -2.11 -17.81 -6.19
N GLY A 48 -3.33 -17.65 -6.72
CA GLY A 48 -4.49 -18.49 -6.38
C GLY A 48 -4.85 -18.40 -4.90
N MET A 49 -4.77 -17.19 -4.33
CA MET A 49 -4.96 -16.94 -2.89
C MET A 49 -6.22 -16.11 -2.59
N GLU A 50 -7.17 -16.03 -3.52
CA GLU A 50 -8.36 -15.19 -3.43
C GLU A 50 -9.17 -15.50 -2.15
N ASP A 51 -9.41 -16.78 -1.87
CA ASP A 51 -10.16 -17.25 -0.70
C ASP A 51 -9.31 -17.30 0.60
N LYS A 52 -8.02 -16.95 0.51
CA LYS A 52 -7.07 -17.03 1.63
C LYS A 52 -6.40 -15.71 1.95
N ALA A 53 -6.63 -14.67 1.18
CA ALA A 53 -6.06 -13.36 1.41
C ALA A 53 -6.85 -12.61 2.50
N VAL A 54 -6.12 -12.02 3.45
CA VAL A 54 -6.67 -11.15 4.48
C VAL A 54 -5.89 -9.84 4.46
N GLY A 55 -6.56 -8.77 4.09
CA GLY A 55 -6.01 -7.43 4.09
C GLY A 55 -6.30 -6.68 5.39
N ILE A 56 -5.34 -5.93 5.90
CA ILE A 56 -5.52 -5.04 7.03
C ILE A 56 -5.32 -3.61 6.56
N SER A 57 -6.39 -2.80 6.61
CA SER A 57 -6.37 -1.40 6.22
C SER A 57 -6.61 -0.49 7.42
N PRO A 58 -5.63 0.32 7.83
CA PRO A 58 -5.79 1.27 8.93
C PRO A 58 -6.34 2.61 8.44
N VAL A 59 -6.64 3.49 9.38
CA VAL A 59 -7.15 4.84 9.12
C VAL A 59 -6.25 5.65 8.16
N GLY A 60 -6.88 6.40 7.27
CA GLY A 60 -6.26 7.21 6.22
C GLY A 60 -6.82 6.86 4.84
N CYS A 61 -6.28 7.42 3.76
CA CYS A 61 -6.76 7.12 2.41
C CYS A 61 -6.71 5.62 2.08
N ALA A 62 -5.78 4.90 2.68
CA ALA A 62 -5.60 3.46 2.50
C ALA A 62 -6.79 2.63 3.01
N VAL A 63 -7.57 3.12 4.00
CA VAL A 63 -8.65 2.35 4.63
C VAL A 63 -9.69 1.88 3.62
N PHE A 64 -10.01 2.70 2.64
CA PHE A 64 -11.08 2.42 1.69
C PHE A 64 -10.78 1.35 0.64
N ILE A 65 -9.61 0.68 0.69
CA ILE A 65 -9.29 -0.42 -0.22
C ILE A 65 -10.34 -1.53 -0.17
N TYR A 66 -10.94 -1.78 0.97
CA TYR A 66 -12.01 -2.77 1.15
C TYR A 66 -13.26 -2.50 0.30
N ASN A 67 -13.45 -1.26 -0.17
CA ASN A 67 -14.55 -0.93 -1.09
C ASN A 67 -14.29 -1.39 -2.53
N TYR A 68 -13.07 -1.78 -2.87
CA TYR A 68 -12.63 -2.02 -4.24
C TYR A 68 -12.11 -3.42 -4.51
N LEU A 69 -11.67 -4.14 -3.46
CA LEU A 69 -11.15 -5.50 -3.57
C LEU A 69 -12.01 -6.48 -2.77
N ASP A 70 -12.46 -7.53 -3.43
CA ASP A 70 -13.34 -8.58 -2.87
C ASP A 70 -12.52 -9.71 -2.25
N ILE A 71 -11.92 -9.42 -1.10
CA ILE A 71 -11.24 -10.36 -0.20
C ILE A 71 -11.66 -10.07 1.25
N ASP A 72 -11.20 -10.88 2.19
CA ASP A 72 -11.42 -10.60 3.62
C ASP A 72 -10.62 -9.36 4.06
N TRP A 73 -11.31 -8.40 4.70
CA TRP A 73 -10.72 -7.18 5.22
C TRP A 73 -10.98 -7.01 6.70
N GLN A 74 -9.95 -6.54 7.42
CA GLN A 74 -10.07 -6.06 8.77
C GLN A 74 -9.56 -4.62 8.88
N GLU A 75 -10.41 -3.71 9.32
CA GLU A 75 -9.99 -2.36 9.64
C GLU A 75 -9.20 -2.33 10.95
N ALA A 76 -8.08 -1.61 10.96
CA ALA A 76 -7.27 -1.38 12.14
C ALA A 76 -7.37 0.08 12.60
N ALA A 77 -7.24 0.30 13.91
CA ALA A 77 -6.99 1.65 14.43
C ALA A 77 -5.70 2.21 13.81
N HIS A 78 -5.63 3.54 13.71
CA HIS A 78 -4.53 4.26 13.08
C HIS A 78 -3.17 3.84 13.66
N GLY A 79 -2.25 3.38 12.82
CA GLY A 79 -0.92 2.89 13.17
C GLY A 79 -0.89 1.47 13.73
N ARG A 80 -2.00 0.74 13.82
CA ARG A 80 -2.06 -0.57 14.49
C ARG A 80 -2.17 -1.76 13.52
N ALA A 81 -2.12 -1.53 12.22
CA ALA A 81 -2.24 -2.59 11.22
C ALA A 81 -1.21 -3.72 11.39
N PRO A 82 0.10 -3.47 11.62
CA PRO A 82 1.08 -4.55 11.80
C PRO A 82 0.81 -5.41 13.05
N ALA A 83 0.29 -4.80 14.12
CA ALA A 83 -0.07 -5.54 15.33
C ALA A 83 -1.26 -6.49 15.09
N LEU A 84 -2.30 -6.00 14.40
CA LEU A 84 -3.47 -6.80 14.04
C LEU A 84 -3.11 -7.90 13.03
N ALA A 85 -2.31 -7.57 12.01
CA ALA A 85 -1.79 -8.54 11.05
C ALA A 85 -1.00 -9.67 11.72
N THR A 86 -0.15 -9.32 12.68
CA THR A 86 0.59 -10.30 13.51
C THR A 86 -0.37 -11.27 14.21
N ALA A 87 -1.42 -10.77 14.85
CA ALA A 87 -2.39 -11.61 15.54
C ALA A 87 -3.13 -12.54 14.58
N ILE A 88 -3.63 -12.00 13.46
CA ILE A 88 -4.35 -12.78 12.44
C ILE A 88 -3.44 -13.87 11.84
N LYS A 89 -2.20 -13.51 11.47
CA LYS A 89 -1.25 -14.46 10.89
C LYS A 89 -0.88 -15.60 11.84
N ARG A 90 -0.79 -15.32 13.13
CA ARG A 90 -0.51 -16.36 14.13
C ARG A 90 -1.69 -17.30 14.37
N LEU A 91 -2.93 -16.80 14.25
CA LEU A 91 -4.14 -17.62 14.35
C LEU A 91 -4.39 -18.43 13.09
N TRP A 92 -4.06 -17.89 11.92
CA TRP A 92 -4.26 -18.53 10.61
C TRP A 92 -2.97 -18.49 9.77
N PRO A 93 -2.02 -19.37 10.07
CA PRO A 93 -0.69 -19.34 9.47
C PRO A 93 -0.66 -19.65 7.96
N ASP A 94 -1.70 -20.29 7.42
CA ASP A 94 -1.88 -20.61 6.00
C ASP A 94 -2.46 -19.46 5.17
N ARG A 95 -2.91 -18.39 5.81
CA ARG A 95 -3.47 -17.23 5.12
C ARG A 95 -2.38 -16.30 4.59
N LEU A 96 -2.64 -15.67 3.43
CA LEU A 96 -1.89 -14.52 2.96
C LEU A 96 -2.36 -13.29 3.75
N VAL A 97 -1.55 -12.84 4.70
CA VAL A 97 -1.88 -11.67 5.53
C VAL A 97 -0.99 -10.50 5.14
N PHE A 98 -1.61 -9.39 4.78
CA PHE A 98 -0.88 -8.18 4.42
C PHE A 98 -1.53 -6.93 5.01
N THR A 99 -0.72 -5.88 5.19
CA THR A 99 -1.20 -4.54 5.55
C THR A 99 -1.12 -3.61 4.36
N TYR A 100 -2.05 -2.67 4.24
CA TYR A 100 -2.06 -1.63 3.23
C TYR A 100 -2.10 -0.26 3.91
N GLN A 101 -0.95 0.43 3.98
CA GLN A 101 -0.75 1.57 4.87
C GLN A 101 -0.18 2.77 4.14
N GLY A 102 -0.70 3.98 4.46
CA GLY A 102 -0.09 5.25 4.06
C GLY A 102 1.08 5.64 4.96
N ASP A 103 1.80 6.68 4.56
CA ASP A 103 2.99 7.18 5.26
C ASP A 103 2.68 7.82 6.62
N GLY A 104 1.57 8.53 6.73
CA GLY A 104 1.10 9.05 8.01
C GLY A 104 0.72 7.97 9.00
N ASP A 105 0.24 6.84 8.52
CA ASP A 105 -0.06 5.68 9.33
C ASP A 105 1.20 4.91 9.73
N LEU A 106 1.92 4.36 8.76
CA LEU A 106 3.05 3.48 9.00
C LEU A 106 4.26 4.20 9.59
N ALA A 107 4.63 5.35 9.01
CA ALA A 107 5.86 6.07 9.34
C ALA A 107 5.67 7.16 10.41
N CYS A 108 4.47 7.33 10.96
CA CYS A 108 4.19 8.26 12.05
C CYS A 108 3.60 7.52 13.24
N ILE A 109 2.28 7.38 13.29
CA ILE A 109 1.58 6.78 14.44
C ILE A 109 1.98 5.31 14.63
N GLY A 110 2.17 4.55 13.54
CA GLY A 110 2.47 3.13 13.54
C GLY A 110 3.96 2.78 13.48
N THR A 111 4.86 3.73 13.68
CA THR A 111 6.32 3.45 13.57
C THR A 111 6.76 2.34 14.52
N ALA A 112 6.33 2.38 15.77
CA ALA A 112 6.70 1.38 16.77
C ALA A 112 6.18 -0.02 16.41
N GLU A 113 4.90 -0.13 16.04
CA GLU A 113 4.27 -1.38 15.64
C GLU A 113 4.95 -1.98 14.40
N THR A 114 5.26 -1.14 13.42
CA THR A 114 5.97 -1.54 12.21
C THR A 114 7.37 -2.07 12.54
N ILE A 115 8.16 -1.32 13.29
CA ILE A 115 9.52 -1.71 13.70
C ILE A 115 9.49 -3.02 14.47
N HIS A 116 8.59 -3.18 15.44
CA HIS A 116 8.51 -4.39 16.25
C HIS A 116 7.98 -5.59 15.45
N ALA A 117 7.07 -5.43 14.51
CA ALA A 117 6.63 -6.52 13.64
C ALA A 117 7.77 -7.01 12.74
N LEU A 118 8.49 -6.08 12.11
CA LEU A 118 9.65 -6.38 11.27
C LEU A 118 10.78 -7.04 12.08
N ASN A 119 11.12 -6.48 13.25
CA ASN A 119 12.18 -7.01 14.10
C ASN A 119 11.90 -8.43 14.59
N ARG A 120 10.62 -8.79 14.80
CA ARG A 120 10.21 -10.16 15.17
C ARG A 120 10.17 -11.12 13.98
N GLY A 121 10.35 -10.65 12.75
CA GLY A 121 10.23 -11.48 11.55
C GLY A 121 8.82 -12.05 11.37
N GLU A 122 7.80 -11.24 11.64
CA GLU A 122 6.42 -11.69 11.46
C GLU A 122 6.15 -12.01 9.98
N ASN A 123 5.56 -13.16 9.70
CA ASN A 123 5.29 -13.62 8.34
C ASN A 123 4.08 -12.90 7.73
N ILE A 124 4.22 -11.60 7.53
CA ILE A 124 3.24 -10.70 6.93
C ILE A 124 3.88 -9.88 5.82
N THR A 125 3.09 -9.40 4.89
CA THR A 125 3.53 -8.45 3.87
C THR A 125 3.05 -7.05 4.24
N ILE A 126 3.94 -6.07 4.23
CA ILE A 126 3.60 -4.66 4.50
C ILE A 126 3.67 -3.88 3.18
N ILE A 127 2.52 -3.44 2.69
CA ILE A 127 2.43 -2.59 1.49
C ILE A 127 2.33 -1.15 1.94
N PHE A 128 3.39 -0.39 1.67
CA PHE A 128 3.56 0.97 2.12
C PHE A 128 3.39 1.99 1.00
N ILE A 129 2.33 2.77 1.05
CA ILE A 129 2.05 3.85 0.09
C ILE A 129 2.66 5.14 0.62
N ASN A 130 3.82 5.49 0.07
CA ASN A 130 4.54 6.71 0.43
C ASN A 130 4.29 7.82 -0.60
N ASN A 131 3.28 8.61 -0.37
CA ASN A 131 2.96 9.80 -1.17
C ASN A 131 3.39 11.12 -0.52
N ALA A 132 4.07 11.05 0.61
CA ALA A 132 4.69 12.15 1.34
C ALA A 132 3.70 13.18 1.93
N ILE A 133 2.44 12.78 2.20
CA ILE A 133 1.41 13.70 2.68
C ILE A 133 0.27 12.98 3.42
N TYR A 134 -0.35 13.62 4.41
CA TYR A 134 -1.65 13.22 4.95
C TYR A 134 -2.77 13.70 4.02
N GLY A 135 -3.17 12.87 3.04
CA GLY A 135 -4.14 13.26 2.02
C GLY A 135 -5.55 13.47 2.56
N MET A 136 -6.07 12.48 3.30
CA MET A 136 -7.46 12.45 3.78
C MET A 136 -7.84 13.68 4.63
N THR A 137 -6.93 14.17 5.45
CA THR A 137 -7.18 15.27 6.40
C THR A 137 -6.89 16.67 5.84
N GLY A 138 -6.52 16.77 4.57
CA GLY A 138 -6.34 18.06 3.88
C GLY A 138 -4.89 18.46 3.59
N GLY A 139 -4.00 17.48 3.44
CA GLY A 139 -2.67 17.71 2.88
C GLY A 139 -1.62 18.21 3.87
N GLN A 140 -1.64 17.73 5.11
CA GLN A 140 -0.63 18.05 6.11
C GLN A 140 0.69 17.34 5.81
N MET A 141 1.76 17.89 6.38
CA MET A 141 3.10 17.32 6.29
C MET A 141 3.16 15.96 7.01
N ALA A 142 3.62 14.94 6.28
CA ALA A 142 3.92 13.62 6.82
C ALA A 142 5.39 13.50 7.25
N PRO A 143 5.78 12.49 8.03
CA PRO A 143 7.19 12.27 8.37
C PRO A 143 8.08 12.07 7.14
N THR A 144 7.52 11.57 6.05
CA THR A 144 8.20 11.28 4.78
C THR A 144 8.21 12.45 3.79
N THR A 145 7.50 13.55 4.07
CA THR A 145 7.46 14.75 3.21
C THR A 145 8.86 15.24 2.90
N LEU A 146 9.15 15.47 1.61
CA LEU A 146 10.48 15.84 1.14
C LEU A 146 10.87 17.26 1.57
N VAL A 147 12.17 17.51 1.69
CA VAL A 147 12.71 18.86 1.98
C VAL A 147 12.27 19.82 0.87
N GLY A 148 11.78 20.99 1.27
CA GLY A 148 11.25 22.01 0.37
C GLY A 148 9.83 21.74 -0.16
N MET A 149 9.25 20.55 0.06
CA MET A 149 7.88 20.24 -0.36
C MET A 149 6.88 21.05 0.47
N LYS A 150 5.97 21.74 -0.23
CA LYS A 150 4.89 22.53 0.38
C LYS A 150 3.71 21.64 0.74
N THR A 151 3.17 21.85 1.91
CA THR A 151 1.96 21.18 2.43
C THR A 151 1.08 22.20 3.16
N SER A 152 -0.12 21.81 3.58
CA SER A 152 -1.00 22.71 4.33
C SER A 152 -0.40 23.17 5.68
N THR A 153 0.49 22.37 6.27
CA THR A 153 1.21 22.68 7.53
C THR A 153 2.65 23.13 7.32
N SER A 154 3.15 23.14 6.09
CA SER A 154 4.45 23.68 5.69
C SER A 154 4.33 24.52 4.41
N PRO A 155 3.64 25.68 4.45
CA PRO A 155 3.30 26.46 3.26
C PRO A 155 4.53 27.04 2.53
N TYR A 156 5.64 27.22 3.23
CA TYR A 156 6.92 27.66 2.65
C TYR A 156 7.85 26.52 2.25
N GLY A 157 7.40 25.26 2.46
CA GLY A 157 8.17 24.05 2.26
C GLY A 157 8.70 23.47 3.56
N ARG A 158 9.00 22.15 3.56
CA ARG A 158 9.64 21.50 4.70
C ARG A 158 11.05 22.04 4.91
N ASP A 159 11.30 22.63 6.05
CA ASP A 159 12.60 23.10 6.52
C ASP A 159 13.19 22.10 7.51
N VAL A 160 14.42 21.64 7.28
CA VAL A 160 15.08 20.65 8.13
C VAL A 160 15.38 21.15 9.54
N HIS A 161 15.57 22.46 9.72
CA HIS A 161 15.83 23.05 11.04
C HIS A 161 14.57 23.13 11.91
N LEU A 162 13.39 23.25 11.26
CA LEU A 162 12.10 23.32 11.96
C LEU A 162 11.41 21.95 12.06
N HIS A 163 11.54 21.12 11.04
CA HIS A 163 10.72 19.90 10.88
C HIS A 163 11.56 18.60 10.84
N GLY A 164 12.87 18.70 10.90
CA GLY A 164 13.77 17.56 10.75
C GLY A 164 13.79 16.97 9.33
N TYR A 165 14.61 15.95 9.13
CA TYR A 165 14.76 15.26 7.86
C TYR A 165 13.59 14.29 7.59
N PRO A 166 13.28 14.01 6.30
CA PRO A 166 12.32 13.00 5.92
C PRO A 166 12.72 11.61 6.43
N LEU A 167 11.75 10.88 6.96
CA LEU A 167 11.96 9.52 7.43
C LEU A 167 12.05 8.55 6.26
N LYS A 168 13.09 7.72 6.23
CA LYS A 168 13.36 6.74 5.18
C LYS A 168 13.03 5.32 5.67
N MET A 169 11.72 5.00 5.71
CA MET A 169 11.23 3.75 6.30
C MET A 169 11.79 2.48 5.65
N ALA A 170 11.94 2.46 4.32
CA ALA A 170 12.52 1.30 3.65
C ALA A 170 14.00 1.06 4.07
N ASP A 171 14.77 2.13 4.23
CA ASP A 171 16.18 2.03 4.68
C ASP A 171 16.24 1.51 6.13
N ILE A 172 15.31 1.96 7.00
CA ILE A 172 15.20 1.47 8.38
C ILE A 172 14.80 -0.01 8.40
N ALA A 173 13.76 -0.38 7.63
CA ALA A 173 13.29 -1.76 7.54
C ALA A 173 14.38 -2.72 7.06
N ALA A 174 15.21 -2.28 6.11
CA ALA A 174 16.32 -3.08 5.58
C ALA A 174 17.47 -3.32 6.57
N GLN A 175 17.53 -2.55 7.68
CA GLN A 175 18.52 -2.75 8.73
C GLN A 175 18.07 -3.74 9.81
N LEU A 176 16.81 -4.15 9.81
CA LEU A 176 16.27 -5.07 10.81
C LEU A 176 16.49 -6.53 10.39
N GLU A 177 17.16 -7.31 11.21
CA GLU A 177 17.52 -8.72 10.92
C GLU A 177 16.30 -9.63 10.69
N GLY A 178 15.15 -9.29 11.29
CA GLY A 178 13.90 -10.04 11.12
C GLY A 178 13.22 -9.82 9.76
N THR A 179 13.65 -8.84 8.97
CA THR A 179 13.01 -8.51 7.69
C THR A 179 13.60 -9.36 6.58
N ALA A 180 12.77 -10.23 5.99
CA ALA A 180 13.22 -11.13 4.92
C ALA A 180 13.45 -10.41 3.58
N TYR A 181 12.64 -9.40 3.25
CA TYR A 181 12.71 -8.69 1.98
C TYR A 181 12.22 -7.25 2.11
N VAL A 182 12.92 -6.30 1.52
CA VAL A 182 12.53 -4.90 1.41
C VAL A 182 12.77 -4.42 0.00
N THR A 183 11.77 -3.81 -0.61
CA THR A 183 11.90 -3.17 -1.91
C THR A 183 11.24 -1.80 -1.92
N ARG A 184 11.68 -0.94 -2.82
CA ARG A 184 11.11 0.38 -3.06
C ARG A 184 10.89 0.54 -4.55
N GLN A 185 9.64 0.64 -4.95
CA GLN A 185 9.22 0.73 -6.33
C GLN A 185 8.43 2.01 -6.61
N SER A 186 8.41 2.43 -7.86
CA SER A 186 7.59 3.53 -8.34
C SER A 186 6.60 3.00 -9.38
N VAL A 187 5.34 3.38 -9.26
CA VAL A 187 4.28 3.01 -10.20
C VAL A 187 4.07 4.06 -11.31
N GLN A 188 5.13 4.78 -11.68
CA GLN A 188 5.06 5.89 -12.64
C GLN A 188 5.08 5.46 -14.11
N THR A 189 5.58 4.26 -14.41
CA THR A 189 5.67 3.75 -15.79
C THR A 189 5.02 2.38 -15.89
N CYS A 190 4.39 2.08 -17.05
CA CYS A 190 3.80 0.76 -17.28
C CYS A 190 4.84 -0.36 -17.18
N LEU A 191 6.09 -0.13 -17.50
CA LEU A 191 7.14 -1.12 -17.33
C LEU A 191 7.34 -1.56 -15.87
N LEU A 192 7.13 -0.64 -14.90
CA LEU A 192 7.29 -0.93 -13.47
C LEU A 192 6.09 -1.67 -12.86
N TYR A 193 4.89 -1.55 -13.43
CA TYR A 193 3.71 -2.26 -12.96
C TYR A 193 3.19 -3.34 -13.91
N THR A 194 3.99 -3.69 -14.91
CA THR A 194 3.80 -4.87 -15.77
C THR A 194 5.02 -5.79 -15.76
N SER A 195 6.15 -5.37 -15.17
CA SER A 195 7.28 -6.27 -14.97
C SER A 195 6.98 -7.20 -13.81
N ASP A 196 7.13 -8.49 -14.03
CA ASP A 196 7.25 -9.47 -12.96
C ASP A 196 8.34 -8.98 -12.00
N ALA A 197 7.94 -8.55 -10.82
CA ALA A 197 8.87 -8.32 -9.74
C ALA A 197 9.32 -9.70 -9.24
N ALA A 198 10.30 -10.28 -9.95
CA ALA A 198 10.99 -11.49 -9.55
C ALA A 198 11.97 -11.17 -8.42
#